data_c17d5192c439d85b73fd1efad33ccc93
#
_entry.id   c17d5192c439d85b73fd1efad33ccc93
#
_cell.length_a   1.000
_cell.length_b   1.000
_cell.length_c   1.000
_cell.angle_alpha   90.00
_cell.angle_beta   90.00
_cell.angle_gamma   90.00
#
_symmetry.space_group_name_H-M   'P 1'
#
loop_
_entity.id
_entity.type
_entity.pdbx_description
1 polymer ?
#
loop_
_entity_poly.entity_id
_entity_poly.type
_entity_poly.pdbx_seq_one_letter_code
_entity_poly.pdbx_strand_id
1 'polypeptide(L)'
;MRVSGISKQHWAWLGLMALLAFCPWPRVRAQDLSPRAYLITPYHSNAVTLTWSFYDGSLNFNGALATSDAKGQYNISVLTAYHSFGIFGRSANFVATIPYAEGNFHATTSQQELHVYRSGLGDSIYRLAVNLKGGPAMEPREFGKWRQKVLLGASLKVMAPTGQYDPTKLINWGTNRWSFKPEFGYSQRWGGKWIVDGYAGVWFFTTNNDFWGHNVYYPGTRSQTQKPIGAFEGHLSYDFKPGYWVSLDGNFWAGGSTTVAGIENPLTKQFNSRIGGTGAFRITRHQSLKFSYSNGTYIRFGGNYQNVSGAWQYSWLGRPK
;
A
#
# COMPACT_ATOMS: atom_id res chain seq x y z
N MET A 1 -6.31 -0.97 -59.94
CA MET A 1 -5.82 -0.74 -58.56
C MET A 1 -6.52 -1.71 -57.62
N ARG A 2 -5.81 -2.76 -57.15
CA ARG A 2 -6.37 -3.68 -56.15
C ARG A 2 -6.04 -3.10 -54.75
N VAL A 3 -7.09 -2.72 -54.01
CA VAL A 3 -6.96 -2.39 -52.61
C VAL A 3 -6.74 -3.71 -51.90
N SER A 4 -5.53 -3.92 -51.38
CA SER A 4 -5.16 -5.07 -50.54
C SER A 4 -5.99 -5.03 -49.28
N GLY A 5 -6.89 -6.00 -49.13
CA GLY A 5 -7.72 -6.15 -47.95
C GLY A 5 -6.84 -6.37 -46.72
N ILE A 6 -6.97 -5.49 -45.74
CA ILE A 6 -6.43 -5.67 -44.39
C ILE A 6 -7.02 -6.95 -43.85
N SER A 7 -6.18 -7.92 -43.49
CA SER A 7 -6.64 -9.25 -43.05
C SER A 7 -7.49 -9.15 -41.77
N LYS A 8 -8.46 -10.06 -41.64
CA LYS A 8 -9.33 -10.13 -40.43
C LYS A 8 -8.52 -10.20 -39.13
N GLN A 9 -7.28 -10.72 -39.19
CA GLN A 9 -6.33 -10.72 -38.06
C GLN A 9 -5.97 -9.31 -37.60
N HIS A 10 -5.75 -8.34 -38.50
CA HIS A 10 -5.41 -6.97 -38.09
C HIS A 10 -6.59 -6.25 -37.39
N TRP A 11 -7.82 -6.52 -37.81
CA TRP A 11 -9.00 -5.98 -37.15
C TRP A 11 -9.22 -6.58 -35.77
N ALA A 12 -8.89 -7.87 -35.57
CA ALA A 12 -8.94 -8.53 -34.26
C ALA A 12 -7.87 -7.97 -33.31
N TRP A 13 -6.66 -7.69 -33.80
CA TRP A 13 -5.59 -7.04 -33.04
C TRP A 13 -5.97 -5.59 -32.66
N LEU A 14 -6.54 -4.83 -33.56
CA LEU A 14 -7.00 -3.47 -33.29
C LEU A 14 -8.14 -3.45 -32.25
N GLY A 15 -9.07 -4.37 -32.31
CA GLY A 15 -10.15 -4.50 -31.32
C GLY A 15 -9.64 -4.92 -29.94
N LEU A 16 -8.74 -5.88 -29.87
CA LEU A 16 -8.11 -6.33 -28.62
C LEU A 16 -7.27 -5.21 -27.98
N MET A 17 -6.59 -4.45 -28.81
CA MET A 17 -5.75 -3.34 -28.38
C MET A 17 -6.53 -2.13 -27.92
N ALA A 18 -7.68 -1.84 -28.54
CA ALA A 18 -8.60 -0.82 -28.06
C ALA A 18 -9.17 -1.18 -26.66
N LEU A 19 -9.46 -2.46 -26.41
CA LEU A 19 -9.90 -2.95 -25.10
C LEU A 19 -8.80 -2.87 -24.03
N LEU A 20 -7.55 -3.17 -24.37
CA LEU A 20 -6.41 -2.99 -23.48
C LEU A 20 -6.12 -1.51 -23.18
N ALA A 21 -6.55 -0.61 -24.05
CA ALA A 21 -6.35 0.83 -23.94
C ALA A 21 -7.10 1.50 -22.79
N PHE A 22 -8.24 0.95 -22.40
CA PHE A 22 -9.12 1.53 -21.39
C PHE A 22 -8.89 0.98 -19.98
N CYS A 23 -7.83 0.17 -19.76
CA CYS A 23 -7.60 -0.40 -18.46
C CYS A 23 -6.63 0.39 -17.61
N PRO A 24 -7.07 0.92 -16.48
CA PRO A 24 -6.18 1.27 -15.39
C PRO A 24 -5.78 -0.03 -14.68
N TRP A 25 -4.54 -0.41 -14.84
CA TRP A 25 -3.97 -1.55 -14.16
C TRP A 25 -4.06 -1.39 -12.65
N PRO A 26 -4.32 -2.48 -11.90
CA PRO A 26 -4.25 -2.43 -10.46
C PRO A 26 -2.83 -2.03 -10.11
N ARG A 27 -2.70 -0.85 -9.55
CA ARG A 27 -1.47 -0.47 -8.89
C ARG A 27 -1.34 -1.39 -7.71
N VAL A 28 -0.26 -2.14 -7.69
CA VAL A 28 0.12 -2.93 -6.53
C VAL A 28 0.33 -1.93 -5.39
N ARG A 29 -0.75 -1.61 -4.70
CA ARG A 29 -0.68 -0.97 -3.41
C ARG A 29 -0.70 -2.12 -2.42
N ALA A 30 0.46 -2.41 -1.89
CA ALA A 30 0.53 -3.09 -0.62
C ALA A 30 -0.19 -2.19 0.39
N GLN A 31 -1.50 -2.34 0.52
CA GLN A 31 -2.21 -1.81 1.68
C GLN A 31 -1.79 -2.71 2.83
N ASP A 32 -0.72 -2.29 3.46
CA ASP A 32 -0.14 -2.96 4.59
C ASP A 32 -1.10 -2.83 5.76
N LEU A 33 -1.50 -3.97 6.32
CA LEU A 33 -2.21 -3.99 7.59
C LEU A 33 -1.20 -3.56 8.65
N SER A 34 -1.36 -2.36 9.19
CA SER A 34 -0.40 -1.74 10.10
C SER A 34 -0.97 -1.63 11.52
N PRO A 35 -1.18 -2.78 12.24
CA PRO A 35 -1.65 -2.73 13.62
C PRO A 35 -0.69 -1.87 14.46
N ARG A 36 -1.28 -1.14 15.43
CA ARG A 36 -0.54 -0.32 16.39
C ARG A 36 0.19 0.90 15.78
N ALA A 37 -0.29 1.40 14.63
CA ALA A 37 0.37 2.51 13.92
C ALA A 37 0.38 3.83 14.71
N TYR A 38 -0.51 3.99 15.70
CA TYR A 38 -0.61 5.19 16.55
C TYR A 38 -0.11 4.98 17.98
N LEU A 39 0.48 3.81 18.30
CA LEU A 39 1.14 3.63 19.58
C LEU A 39 2.33 4.59 19.67
N ILE A 40 2.44 5.22 20.84
CA ILE A 40 3.55 6.15 21.09
C ILE A 40 4.80 5.40 21.51
N THR A 41 5.93 6.00 21.23
CA THR A 41 7.25 5.59 21.71
C THR A 41 7.88 6.75 22.51
N PRO A 42 8.88 6.49 23.35
CA PRO A 42 9.61 7.56 24.02
C PRO A 42 10.22 8.54 23.02
N TYR A 43 10.53 9.76 23.48
CA TYR A 43 11.33 10.72 22.74
C TYR A 43 12.60 10.10 22.15
N HIS A 44 13.00 10.58 20.98
CA HIS A 44 14.24 10.17 20.30
C HIS A 44 14.35 8.67 20.03
N SER A 45 13.20 7.95 20.02
CA SER A 45 13.21 6.57 19.54
C SER A 45 13.47 6.53 18.05
N ASN A 46 14.41 5.70 17.64
CA ASN A 46 14.73 5.44 16.24
C ASN A 46 14.58 3.97 15.95
N ALA A 47 14.23 3.64 14.72
CA ALA A 47 14.26 2.27 14.25
C ALA A 47 14.56 2.21 12.76
N VAL A 48 15.21 1.13 12.35
CA VAL A 48 15.34 0.70 10.96
C VAL A 48 14.69 -0.67 10.86
N THR A 49 13.85 -0.84 9.87
CA THR A 49 13.14 -2.10 9.61
C THR A 49 13.41 -2.56 8.20
N LEU A 50 13.79 -3.82 8.06
CA LEU A 50 13.84 -4.53 6.78
C LEU A 50 12.62 -5.47 6.73
N THR A 51 11.79 -5.31 5.73
CA THR A 51 10.62 -6.16 5.52
C THR A 51 10.74 -6.85 4.16
N TRP A 52 10.45 -8.13 4.14
CA TRP A 52 10.22 -8.87 2.92
C TRP A 52 8.78 -9.37 2.90
N SER A 53 8.12 -9.24 1.75
CA SER A 53 6.74 -9.66 1.55
C SER A 53 6.61 -10.40 0.24
N PHE A 54 5.94 -11.55 0.28
CA PHE A 54 5.57 -12.32 -0.90
C PHE A 54 4.06 -12.21 -1.13
N TYR A 55 3.69 -11.97 -2.38
CA TYR A 55 2.32 -11.86 -2.85
C TYR A 55 2.07 -12.89 -3.95
N ASP A 56 0.99 -13.62 -3.82
CA ASP A 56 0.51 -14.58 -4.82
C ASP A 56 -1.00 -14.50 -4.95
N GLY A 57 -1.52 -14.43 -6.17
CA GLY A 57 -2.96 -14.41 -6.38
C GLY A 57 -3.42 -13.87 -7.72
N SER A 58 -4.72 -13.62 -7.80
CA SER A 58 -5.39 -13.17 -9.01
C SER A 58 -5.54 -11.65 -9.09
N LEU A 59 -5.73 -11.17 -10.31
CA LEU A 59 -6.06 -9.78 -10.62
C LEU A 59 -7.52 -9.71 -11.12
N ASN A 60 -8.39 -9.10 -10.35
CA ASN A 60 -9.79 -8.92 -10.72
C ASN A 60 -9.97 -7.57 -11.43
N PHE A 61 -10.37 -7.61 -12.68
CA PHE A 61 -10.60 -6.42 -13.49
C PHE A 61 -12.07 -6.02 -13.59
N ASN A 62 -12.97 -6.75 -12.93
CA ASN A 62 -14.41 -6.45 -12.89
C ASN A 62 -15.01 -6.15 -14.27
N GLY A 63 -14.58 -6.87 -15.31
CA GLY A 63 -15.02 -6.63 -16.69
C GLY A 63 -14.45 -5.38 -17.37
N ALA A 64 -13.60 -4.59 -16.68
CA ALA A 64 -12.90 -3.45 -17.29
C ALA A 64 -11.84 -3.88 -18.32
N LEU A 65 -11.46 -5.16 -18.33
CA LEU A 65 -10.60 -5.81 -19.31
C LEU A 65 -11.22 -7.11 -19.78
N ALA A 66 -11.07 -7.39 -21.07
CA ALA A 66 -11.37 -8.68 -21.66
C ALA A 66 -10.20 -9.66 -21.47
N THR A 67 -9.84 -9.93 -20.22
CA THR A 67 -8.82 -10.91 -19.84
C THR A 67 -9.40 -11.89 -18.85
N SER A 68 -9.02 -13.15 -18.97
CA SER A 68 -9.26 -14.19 -17.99
C SER A 68 -7.94 -14.58 -17.32
N ASP A 69 -8.03 -15.25 -16.17
CA ASP A 69 -6.90 -15.85 -15.46
C ASP A 69 -5.69 -14.94 -15.21
N ALA A 70 -5.97 -13.63 -15.03
CA ALA A 70 -4.92 -12.71 -14.68
C ALA A 70 -4.41 -12.98 -13.26
N LYS A 71 -3.12 -13.24 -13.13
CA LYS A 71 -2.44 -13.58 -11.88
C LYS A 71 -1.13 -12.82 -11.75
N GLY A 72 -0.65 -12.70 -10.54
CA GLY A 72 0.65 -12.12 -10.24
C GLY A 72 1.30 -12.77 -9.04
N GLN A 73 2.59 -13.04 -9.17
CA GLN A 73 3.46 -13.45 -8.08
C GLN A 73 4.61 -12.48 -7.98
N TYR A 74 4.76 -11.83 -6.83
CA TYR A 74 5.79 -10.82 -6.67
C TYR A 74 6.28 -10.70 -5.23
N ASN A 75 7.53 -10.26 -5.13
CA ASN A 75 8.20 -9.94 -3.88
C ASN A 75 8.31 -8.42 -3.73
N ILE A 76 8.18 -7.95 -2.50
CA ILE A 76 8.49 -6.56 -2.14
C ILE A 76 9.45 -6.59 -0.96
N SER A 77 10.64 -6.02 -1.16
CA SER A 77 11.61 -5.74 -0.10
C SER A 77 11.50 -4.27 0.28
N VAL A 78 11.39 -3.97 1.56
CA VAL A 78 11.10 -2.62 2.07
C VAL A 78 12.12 -2.24 3.13
N LEU A 79 12.78 -1.10 2.94
CA LEU A 79 13.58 -0.45 3.96
C LEU A 79 12.75 0.68 4.57
N THR A 80 12.57 0.67 5.90
CA THR A 80 11.82 1.70 6.64
C THR A 80 12.70 2.30 7.73
N ALA A 81 12.75 3.63 7.79
CA ALA A 81 13.33 4.40 8.87
C ALA A 81 12.21 5.07 9.70
N TYR A 82 12.35 5.05 11.00
CA TYR A 82 11.42 5.62 11.98
C TYR A 82 12.15 6.53 12.95
N HIS A 83 11.57 7.69 13.24
CA HIS A 83 12.03 8.61 14.27
C HIS A 83 10.85 9.21 15.03
N SER A 84 10.95 9.22 16.38
CA SER A 84 9.95 9.87 17.25
C SER A 84 10.49 11.17 17.84
N PHE A 85 9.59 12.13 17.96
CA PHE A 85 9.86 13.45 18.50
C PHE A 85 8.59 14.05 19.13
N GLY A 86 8.67 15.27 19.63
CA GLY A 86 7.53 15.97 20.18
C GLY A 86 7.12 17.18 19.36
N ILE A 87 5.82 17.39 19.24
CA ILE A 87 5.21 18.61 18.69
C ILE A 87 4.22 19.14 19.74
N PHE A 88 4.43 20.34 20.23
CA PHE A 88 3.55 21.00 21.23
C PHE A 88 3.23 20.07 22.43
N GLY A 89 4.23 19.37 22.96
CA GLY A 89 4.06 18.44 24.08
C GLY A 89 3.36 17.12 23.73
N ARG A 90 3.07 16.87 22.45
CA ARG A 90 2.46 15.62 21.96
C ARG A 90 3.50 14.73 21.29
N SER A 91 3.34 13.42 21.45
CA SER A 91 4.16 12.45 20.74
C SER A 91 3.86 12.52 19.24
N ALA A 92 4.92 12.64 18.46
CA ALA A 92 4.90 12.62 17.01
C ALA A 92 5.95 11.63 16.48
N ASN A 93 5.75 11.16 15.27
CA ASN A 93 6.75 10.35 14.58
C ASN A 93 6.77 10.64 13.08
N PHE A 94 7.95 10.43 12.52
CA PHE A 94 8.18 10.44 11.09
C PHE A 94 8.67 9.07 10.64
N VAL A 95 8.11 8.60 9.54
CA VAL A 95 8.47 7.33 8.91
C VAL A 95 8.81 7.59 7.44
N ALA A 96 9.95 7.09 6.99
CA ALA A 96 10.34 7.08 5.59
C ALA A 96 10.52 5.62 5.13
N THR A 97 9.98 5.29 3.96
CA THR A 97 9.95 3.93 3.45
C THR A 97 10.34 3.91 1.98
N ILE A 98 11.26 3.01 1.61
CA ILE A 98 11.72 2.81 0.23
C ILE A 98 11.47 1.34 -0.13
N PRO A 99 10.52 1.04 -1.05
CA PRO A 99 10.25 -0.30 -1.52
C PRO A 99 11.04 -0.63 -2.79
N TYR A 100 11.47 -1.86 -2.91
CA TYR A 100 11.93 -2.49 -4.13
C TYR A 100 11.06 -3.70 -4.41
N ALA A 101 10.59 -3.86 -5.62
CA ALA A 101 9.68 -4.93 -5.97
C ALA A 101 10.13 -5.65 -7.25
N GLU A 102 9.81 -6.95 -7.32
CA GLU A 102 10.03 -7.78 -8.49
C GLU A 102 8.94 -8.84 -8.59
N GLY A 103 8.54 -9.18 -9.80
CA GLY A 103 7.51 -10.20 -9.96
C GLY A 103 7.14 -10.54 -11.39
N ASN A 104 6.43 -11.66 -11.48
CA ASN A 104 5.88 -12.20 -12.71
C ASN A 104 4.37 -11.98 -12.74
N PHE A 105 3.88 -11.55 -13.87
CA PHE A 105 2.46 -11.37 -14.13
C PHE A 105 2.11 -12.15 -15.40
N HIS A 106 0.96 -12.82 -15.38
CA HIS A 106 0.42 -13.47 -16.55
C HIS A 106 -1.08 -13.21 -16.67
N ALA A 107 -1.58 -13.24 -17.89
CA ALA A 107 -2.99 -13.11 -18.20
C ALA A 107 -3.28 -13.79 -19.53
N THR A 108 -4.47 -14.36 -19.66
CA THR A 108 -4.94 -14.95 -20.90
C THR A 108 -5.89 -13.97 -21.58
N THR A 109 -5.60 -13.67 -22.84
CA THR A 109 -6.50 -12.95 -23.73
C THR A 109 -7.20 -13.96 -24.65
N SER A 110 -8.18 -13.53 -25.43
CA SER A 110 -8.88 -14.41 -26.38
C SER A 110 -7.97 -15.07 -27.42
N GLN A 111 -6.73 -14.62 -27.56
CA GLN A 111 -5.82 -15.03 -28.62
C GLN A 111 -4.44 -15.50 -28.12
N GLN A 112 -4.03 -15.12 -26.91
CA GLN A 112 -2.65 -15.31 -26.47
C GLN A 112 -2.53 -15.27 -24.95
N GLU A 113 -1.62 -16.08 -24.43
CA GLU A 113 -1.12 -15.97 -23.06
C GLU A 113 0.00 -14.94 -23.00
N LEU A 114 -0.10 -14.01 -22.05
CA LEU A 114 0.86 -12.92 -21.84
C LEU A 114 1.62 -13.14 -20.54
N HIS A 115 2.94 -13.10 -20.63
CA HIS A 115 3.85 -13.16 -19.48
C HIS A 115 4.68 -11.88 -19.40
N VAL A 116 4.72 -11.29 -18.23
CA VAL A 116 5.44 -10.03 -18.01
C VAL A 116 6.20 -10.10 -16.70
N TYR A 117 7.52 -9.98 -16.77
CA TYR A 117 8.37 -9.76 -15.59
C TYR A 117 8.64 -8.27 -15.41
N ARG A 118 8.60 -7.80 -14.17
CA ARG A 118 8.94 -6.43 -13.78
C ARG A 118 9.74 -6.44 -12.49
N SER A 119 10.78 -5.61 -12.44
CA SER A 119 11.54 -5.34 -11.22
C SER A 119 11.88 -3.86 -11.14
N GLY A 120 12.06 -3.33 -9.94
CA GLY A 120 12.51 -1.97 -9.74
C GLY A 120 12.07 -1.34 -8.43
N LEU A 121 12.54 -0.12 -8.20
CA LEU A 121 12.12 0.70 -7.07
C LEU A 121 10.65 1.08 -7.21
N GLY A 122 9.88 0.93 -6.14
CA GLY A 122 8.57 1.53 -6.00
C GLY A 122 8.66 2.97 -5.51
N ASP A 123 7.54 3.64 -5.46
CA ASP A 123 7.46 5.02 -4.95
C ASP A 123 7.80 5.05 -3.45
N SER A 124 8.62 6.01 -3.05
CA SER A 124 8.93 6.23 -1.63
C SER A 124 7.72 6.77 -0.87
N ILE A 125 7.59 6.35 0.38
CA ILE A 125 6.45 6.70 1.23
C ILE A 125 6.96 7.40 2.48
N TYR A 126 6.35 8.54 2.79
CA TYR A 126 6.63 9.33 3.98
C TYR A 126 5.35 9.45 4.81
N ARG A 127 5.46 9.29 6.13
CA ARG A 127 4.33 9.47 7.05
C ARG A 127 4.76 10.33 8.22
N LEU A 128 4.04 11.42 8.44
CA LEU A 128 4.08 12.21 9.66
C LEU A 128 2.83 11.91 10.47
N ALA A 129 2.98 11.52 11.73
CA ALA A 129 1.88 11.27 12.64
C ALA A 129 2.05 12.04 13.94
N VAL A 130 0.93 12.51 14.50
CA VAL A 130 0.87 13.24 15.76
C VAL A 130 -0.25 12.68 16.61
N ASN A 131 0.01 12.45 17.89
CA ASN A 131 -1.02 12.07 18.86
C ASN A 131 -1.73 13.32 19.37
N LEU A 132 -2.99 13.49 19.01
CA LEU A 132 -3.82 14.65 19.38
C LEU A 132 -4.32 14.56 20.82
N LYS A 133 -4.62 13.33 21.31
CA LYS A 133 -5.11 13.08 22.67
C LYS A 133 -4.52 11.79 23.22
N GLY A 134 -4.19 11.80 24.53
CA GLY A 134 -3.76 10.61 25.28
C GLY A 134 -2.29 10.23 25.10
N GLY A 135 -1.59 10.79 24.11
CA GLY A 135 -0.20 10.50 23.81
C GLY A 135 0.73 11.70 24.05
N PRO A 136 1.10 12.00 25.30
CA PRO A 136 2.09 13.02 25.56
C PRO A 136 3.46 12.58 25.05
N ALA A 137 4.29 13.57 24.73
CA ALA A 137 5.68 13.34 24.45
C ALA A 137 6.43 13.11 25.76
N MET A 138 7.13 12.00 25.90
CA MET A 138 7.71 11.54 27.16
C MET A 138 9.15 11.07 26.99
N GLU A 139 9.96 11.39 27.98
CA GLU A 139 11.27 10.78 28.14
C GLU A 139 11.15 9.27 28.49
N PRO A 140 12.19 8.45 28.22
CA PRO A 140 12.17 7.01 28.46
C PRO A 140 11.76 6.59 29.87
N ARG A 141 12.18 7.36 30.89
CA ARG A 141 11.85 7.09 32.31
C ARG A 141 10.37 7.32 32.60
N GLU A 142 9.79 8.36 32.03
CA GLU A 142 8.36 8.69 32.15
C GLU A 142 7.51 7.69 31.38
N PHE A 143 7.93 7.36 30.16
CA PHE A 143 7.26 6.36 29.32
C PHE A 143 7.17 4.99 29.98
N GLY A 144 8.19 4.57 30.71
CA GLY A 144 8.18 3.31 31.46
C GLY A 144 7.08 3.21 32.53
N LYS A 145 6.64 4.36 33.07
CA LYS A 145 5.56 4.46 34.06
C LYS A 145 4.19 4.71 33.42
N TRP A 146 4.16 5.24 32.21
CA TRP A 146 2.92 5.57 31.50
C TRP A 146 2.15 4.32 31.08
N ARG A 147 0.84 4.42 31.10
CA ARG A 147 -0.05 3.35 30.62
C ARG A 147 -1.05 3.95 29.64
N GLN A 148 -1.06 3.37 28.46
CA GLN A 148 -2.04 3.74 27.45
C GLN A 148 -3.46 3.50 27.95
N LYS A 149 -4.32 4.49 27.76
CA LYS A 149 -5.79 4.35 27.86
C LYS A 149 -6.40 4.50 26.47
N VAL A 150 -6.65 5.73 26.07
CA VAL A 150 -7.15 6.09 24.75
C VAL A 150 -6.14 7.01 24.07
N LEU A 151 -5.85 6.72 22.82
CA LEU A 151 -5.05 7.57 21.92
C LEU A 151 -5.92 8.01 20.76
N LEU A 152 -5.90 9.28 20.43
CA LEU A 152 -6.39 9.83 19.18
C LEU A 152 -5.21 10.44 18.44
N GLY A 153 -5.02 10.07 17.21
CA GLY A 153 -3.94 10.60 16.39
C GLY A 153 -4.42 11.02 15.01
N ALA A 154 -3.63 11.84 14.38
CA ALA A 154 -3.76 12.16 12.95
C ALA A 154 -2.43 11.94 12.24
N SER A 155 -2.49 11.59 10.99
CA SER A 155 -1.29 11.47 10.16
C SER A 155 -1.55 11.93 8.73
N LEU A 156 -0.47 12.31 8.06
CA LEU A 156 -0.43 12.50 6.62
C LEU A 156 0.58 11.51 6.06
N LYS A 157 0.13 10.61 5.20
CA LYS A 157 0.99 9.73 4.39
C LYS A 157 1.11 10.35 3.00
N VAL A 158 2.34 10.49 2.53
CA VAL A 158 2.68 11.02 1.20
C VAL A 158 3.45 9.94 0.45
N MET A 159 3.01 9.61 -0.76
CA MET A 159 3.74 8.76 -1.70
C MET A 159 4.30 9.66 -2.80
N ALA A 160 5.61 9.71 -2.92
CA ALA A 160 6.31 10.51 -3.92
C ALA A 160 6.61 9.68 -5.17
N PRO A 161 6.52 10.24 -6.38
CA PRO A 161 6.76 9.52 -7.64
C PRO A 161 8.26 9.31 -7.89
N THR A 162 8.93 8.57 -7.01
CA THR A 162 10.37 8.27 -7.06
C THR A 162 10.68 6.87 -7.59
N GLY A 163 9.65 6.07 -7.81
CA GLY A 163 9.77 4.71 -8.31
C GLY A 163 10.11 4.65 -9.79
N GLN A 164 10.57 3.48 -10.22
CA GLN A 164 10.80 3.23 -11.63
C GLN A 164 9.48 3.24 -12.41
N TYR A 165 9.44 4.10 -13.42
CA TYR A 165 8.29 4.28 -14.28
C TYR A 165 8.73 4.37 -15.75
N ASP A 166 8.09 3.57 -16.60
CA ASP A 166 8.23 3.59 -18.04
C ASP A 166 6.83 3.83 -18.65
N PRO A 167 6.59 4.98 -19.26
CA PRO A 167 5.27 5.34 -19.79
C PRO A 167 4.82 4.42 -20.94
N THR A 168 5.74 3.76 -21.63
CA THR A 168 5.41 2.81 -22.69
C THR A 168 4.90 1.47 -22.16
N LYS A 169 5.16 1.19 -20.86
CA LYS A 169 4.78 -0.06 -20.20
C LYS A 169 3.54 0.15 -19.35
N LEU A 170 2.74 -0.85 -19.32
CA LEU A 170 1.49 -0.84 -18.59
C LEU A 170 1.69 -1.20 -17.11
N ILE A 171 2.57 -2.16 -16.79
CA ILE A 171 2.93 -2.53 -15.43
C ILE A 171 4.20 -1.79 -15.02
N ASN A 172 4.09 -0.99 -13.96
CA ASN A 172 5.17 -0.23 -13.35
C ASN A 172 5.12 -0.33 -11.84
N TRP A 173 6.28 -0.29 -11.17
CA TRP A 173 6.36 -0.22 -9.71
C TRP A 173 6.23 1.21 -9.19
N GLY A 174 6.65 2.22 -9.96
CA GLY A 174 6.36 3.63 -9.75
C GLY A 174 4.99 4.03 -10.30
N THR A 175 4.36 5.06 -9.75
CA THR A 175 3.03 5.52 -10.17
C THR A 175 3.06 6.80 -11.01
N ASN A 176 4.24 7.44 -11.10
CA ASN A 176 4.45 8.71 -11.81
C ASN A 176 3.47 9.83 -11.38
N ARG A 177 3.08 9.82 -10.10
CA ARG A 177 2.21 10.84 -9.51
C ARG A 177 2.34 10.86 -8.00
N TRP A 178 2.04 12.00 -7.41
CA TRP A 178 1.90 12.12 -5.97
C TRP A 178 0.59 11.49 -5.48
N SER A 179 0.64 10.93 -4.27
CA SER A 179 -0.56 10.47 -3.56
C SER A 179 -0.49 10.89 -2.10
N PHE A 180 -1.62 11.30 -1.54
CA PHE A 180 -1.73 11.84 -0.19
C PHE A 180 -2.83 11.11 0.56
N LYS A 181 -2.58 10.67 1.80
CA LYS A 181 -3.59 10.07 2.67
C LYS A 181 -3.59 10.78 4.02
N PRO A 182 -4.40 11.83 4.22
CA PRO A 182 -4.78 12.22 5.57
C PRO A 182 -5.57 11.09 6.23
N GLU A 183 -5.26 10.85 7.51
CA GLU A 183 -5.84 9.73 8.26
C GLU A 183 -5.99 10.10 9.73
N PHE A 184 -7.10 9.69 10.33
CA PHE A 184 -7.33 9.70 11.77
C PHE A 184 -7.22 8.29 12.33
N GLY A 185 -6.59 8.18 13.51
CA GLY A 185 -6.42 6.94 14.24
C GLY A 185 -6.97 7.01 15.66
N TYR A 186 -7.67 5.97 16.03
CA TYR A 186 -8.11 5.69 17.39
C TYR A 186 -7.43 4.42 17.88
N SER A 187 -6.94 4.43 19.12
CA SER A 187 -6.37 3.26 19.77
C SER A 187 -6.76 3.24 21.23
N GLN A 188 -7.31 2.13 21.71
CA GLN A 188 -7.69 1.96 23.10
C GLN A 188 -7.12 0.67 23.67
N ARG A 189 -6.50 0.78 24.84
CA ARG A 189 -6.10 -0.38 25.63
C ARG A 189 -7.23 -0.80 26.56
N TRP A 190 -7.56 -2.11 26.55
CA TRP A 190 -8.66 -2.69 27.29
C TRP A 190 -8.16 -3.87 28.14
N GLY A 191 -8.59 -3.96 29.41
CA GLY A 191 -8.19 -5.05 30.30
C GLY A 191 -6.68 -5.25 30.47
N GLY A 192 -5.88 -4.21 30.20
CA GLY A 192 -4.40 -4.24 30.32
C GLY A 192 -3.66 -4.93 29.17
N LYS A 193 -4.25 -5.92 28.52
CA LYS A 193 -3.61 -6.74 27.47
C LYS A 193 -4.17 -6.56 26.07
N TRP A 194 -5.43 -6.19 25.94
CA TRP A 194 -6.05 -5.98 24.64
C TRP A 194 -5.85 -4.55 24.15
N ILE A 195 -5.65 -4.41 22.85
CA ILE A 195 -5.64 -3.12 22.16
C ILE A 195 -6.57 -3.22 20.96
N VAL A 196 -7.52 -2.28 20.89
CA VAL A 196 -8.38 -2.08 19.72
C VAL A 196 -7.90 -0.84 19.00
N ASP A 197 -7.60 -0.96 17.72
CA ASP A 197 -7.22 0.14 16.85
C ASP A 197 -8.25 0.28 15.72
N GLY A 198 -8.54 1.52 15.35
CA GLY A 198 -9.36 1.84 14.19
C GLY A 198 -8.80 3.07 13.47
N TYR A 199 -8.62 2.97 12.16
CA TYR A 199 -8.08 4.06 11.34
C TYR A 199 -9.02 4.37 10.19
N ALA A 200 -9.17 5.65 9.87
CA ALA A 200 -9.98 6.13 8.76
C ALA A 200 -9.23 7.22 7.99
N GLY A 201 -9.11 7.07 6.71
CA GLY A 201 -8.39 8.02 5.85
C GLY A 201 -8.93 8.04 4.43
N VAL A 202 -8.49 9.04 3.68
CA VAL A 202 -8.86 9.19 2.27
C VAL A 202 -7.61 9.41 1.44
N TRP A 203 -7.45 8.61 0.39
CA TRP A 203 -6.40 8.80 -0.60
C TRP A 203 -6.83 9.81 -1.65
N PHE A 204 -5.96 10.77 -1.92
CA PHE A 204 -6.03 11.73 -3.02
C PHE A 204 -4.84 11.52 -3.95
N PHE A 205 -5.02 11.81 -5.23
CA PHE A 205 -4.03 11.55 -6.27
C PHE A 205 -3.88 12.76 -7.17
N THR A 206 -2.64 13.10 -7.54
CA THR A 206 -2.39 13.99 -8.67
C THR A 206 -2.55 13.23 -9.97
N THR A 207 -2.58 13.95 -11.07
CA THR A 207 -2.61 13.36 -12.42
C THR A 207 -1.28 12.68 -12.73
N ASN A 208 -1.32 11.51 -13.32
CA ASN A 208 -0.21 10.97 -14.09
C ASN A 208 -0.36 11.49 -15.53
N ASN A 209 0.51 12.41 -15.94
CA ASN A 209 0.44 13.06 -17.24
C ASN A 209 0.99 12.23 -18.38
N ASP A 210 1.61 11.10 -18.09
CA ASP A 210 2.24 10.24 -19.08
C ASP A 210 1.95 8.76 -18.78
N PHE A 211 0.68 8.39 -18.90
CA PHE A 211 0.19 7.06 -18.60
C PHE A 211 0.05 6.21 -19.85
N TRP A 212 0.87 5.17 -19.99
CA TRP A 212 0.84 4.21 -21.10
C TRP A 212 0.67 4.89 -22.46
N GLY A 213 1.51 5.89 -22.72
CA GLY A 213 1.68 6.62 -23.96
C GLY A 213 2.99 6.26 -24.64
N HIS A 214 3.35 6.94 -25.71
CA HIS A 214 4.60 6.79 -26.45
C HIS A 214 4.90 5.35 -26.89
N ASN A 215 3.88 4.57 -27.18
CA ASN A 215 3.99 3.20 -27.66
C ASN A 215 3.28 3.06 -29.02
N VAL A 216 3.41 1.89 -29.66
CA VAL A 216 2.84 1.64 -30.99
C VAL A 216 1.34 1.79 -31.08
N TYR A 217 0.62 1.71 -29.95
CA TYR A 217 -0.83 1.83 -29.88
C TYR A 217 -1.29 3.27 -29.57
N TYR A 218 -0.48 3.97 -28.79
CA TYR A 218 -0.71 5.35 -28.36
C TYR A 218 0.59 6.13 -28.52
N PRO A 219 0.88 6.64 -29.71
CA PRO A 219 2.16 7.33 -30.01
C PRO A 219 2.30 8.68 -29.29
N GLY A 220 1.20 9.24 -28.79
CA GLY A 220 1.17 10.50 -28.05
C GLY A 220 1.13 10.33 -26.54
N THR A 221 1.11 11.45 -25.85
CA THR A 221 0.96 11.54 -24.38
C THR A 221 -0.47 11.21 -23.96
N ARG A 222 -0.63 10.50 -22.85
CA ARG A 222 -1.93 10.21 -22.25
C ARG A 222 -1.90 10.52 -20.76
N SER A 223 -2.94 11.18 -20.27
CA SER A 223 -3.11 11.44 -18.86
C SER A 223 -4.00 10.41 -18.18
N GLN A 224 -3.74 10.17 -16.90
CA GLN A 224 -4.62 9.39 -16.03
C GLN A 224 -4.88 10.14 -14.73
N THR A 225 -6.16 10.29 -14.38
CA THR A 225 -6.62 10.76 -13.08
C THR A 225 -7.33 9.63 -12.32
N GLN A 226 -7.49 9.78 -11.01
CA GLN A 226 -8.23 8.84 -10.18
C GLN A 226 -9.01 9.60 -9.10
N LYS A 227 -10.26 9.24 -8.92
CA LYS A 227 -11.11 9.76 -7.85
C LYS A 227 -10.58 9.31 -6.48
N PRO A 228 -10.91 10.02 -5.40
CA PRO A 228 -10.49 9.64 -4.06
C PRO A 228 -10.91 8.22 -3.66
N ILE A 229 -10.12 7.59 -2.75
CA ILE A 229 -10.42 6.28 -2.16
C ILE A 229 -10.52 6.45 -0.65
N GLY A 230 -11.69 6.16 -0.08
CA GLY A 230 -11.84 5.97 1.36
C GLY A 230 -11.18 4.66 1.80
N ALA A 231 -10.47 4.69 2.92
CA ALA A 231 -9.79 3.53 3.48
C ALA A 231 -10.03 3.46 5.00
N PHE A 232 -10.38 2.28 5.47
CA PHE A 232 -10.65 1.97 6.87
C PHE A 232 -9.85 0.75 7.29
N GLU A 233 -9.23 0.81 8.46
CA GLU A 233 -8.47 -0.28 9.05
C GLU A 233 -8.98 -0.53 10.47
N GLY A 234 -9.06 -1.80 10.87
CA GLY A 234 -9.43 -2.22 12.21
C GLY A 234 -8.51 -3.34 12.69
N HIS A 235 -8.05 -3.25 13.93
CA HIS A 235 -7.15 -4.24 14.50
C HIS A 235 -7.53 -4.57 15.93
N LEU A 236 -7.45 -5.85 16.27
CA LEU A 236 -7.59 -6.34 17.63
C LEU A 236 -6.30 -7.05 18.03
N SER A 237 -5.53 -6.43 18.92
CA SER A 237 -4.23 -6.97 19.36
C SER A 237 -4.30 -7.48 20.78
N TYR A 238 -3.49 -8.51 21.09
CA TYR A 238 -3.32 -9.07 22.43
C TYR A 238 -1.84 -9.11 22.81
N ASP A 239 -1.49 -8.53 23.96
CA ASP A 239 -0.16 -8.57 24.56
C ASP A 239 -0.02 -9.78 25.48
N PHE A 240 0.82 -10.75 25.14
CA PHE A 240 1.20 -11.85 26.05
C PHE A 240 2.13 -11.34 27.14
N LYS A 241 3.17 -10.60 26.73
CA LYS A 241 4.15 -9.92 27.57
C LYS A 241 4.79 -8.77 26.79
N PRO A 242 5.53 -7.86 27.44
CA PRO A 242 6.20 -6.74 26.75
C PRO A 242 7.05 -7.19 25.56
N GLY A 243 6.71 -6.72 24.37
CA GLY A 243 7.39 -7.07 23.10
C GLY A 243 6.93 -8.37 22.44
N TYR A 244 5.87 -9.04 22.96
CA TYR A 244 5.27 -10.24 22.37
C TYR A 244 3.76 -10.05 22.26
N TRP A 245 3.29 -9.94 21.05
CA TRP A 245 1.87 -9.71 20.79
C TRP A 245 1.44 -10.32 19.48
N VAL A 246 0.14 -10.49 19.34
CA VAL A 246 -0.52 -10.89 18.10
C VAL A 246 -1.65 -9.93 17.81
N SER A 247 -2.10 -9.87 16.56
CA SER A 247 -3.31 -9.14 16.17
C SER A 247 -4.11 -9.89 15.11
N LEU A 248 -5.42 -9.67 15.14
CA LEU A 248 -6.33 -9.88 14.04
C LEU A 248 -6.52 -8.53 13.35
N ASP A 249 -6.38 -8.51 12.04
CA ASP A 249 -6.29 -7.30 11.25
C ASP A 249 -7.32 -7.33 10.12
N GLY A 250 -7.95 -6.19 9.84
CA GLY A 250 -8.86 -6.06 8.71
C GLY A 250 -8.77 -4.68 8.10
N ASN A 251 -8.95 -4.60 6.78
CA ASN A 251 -9.13 -3.33 6.11
C ASN A 251 -10.22 -3.40 5.03
N PHE A 252 -10.77 -2.22 4.75
CA PHE A 252 -11.76 -1.98 3.73
C PHE A 252 -11.43 -0.68 3.01
N TRP A 253 -11.58 -0.66 1.68
CA TRP A 253 -11.39 0.55 0.90
C TRP A 253 -12.36 0.61 -0.28
N ALA A 254 -12.85 1.82 -0.57
CA ALA A 254 -13.85 2.04 -1.60
C ALA A 254 -13.62 3.37 -2.34
N GLY A 255 -13.97 3.40 -3.61
CA GLY A 255 -13.81 4.59 -4.47
C GLY A 255 -12.81 4.38 -5.60
N GLY A 256 -12.20 5.47 -6.09
CA GLY A 256 -11.04 5.41 -6.97
C GLY A 256 -11.31 5.02 -8.41
N SER A 257 -12.49 5.30 -8.97
CA SER A 257 -12.67 5.20 -10.42
C SER A 257 -11.63 6.04 -11.15
N THR A 258 -11.15 5.55 -12.27
CA THR A 258 -10.08 6.20 -13.04
C THR A 258 -10.62 6.77 -14.33
N THR A 259 -9.99 7.86 -14.77
CA THR A 259 -10.23 8.53 -16.07
C THR A 259 -8.93 8.50 -16.84
N VAL A 260 -8.94 8.00 -18.07
CA VAL A 260 -7.78 7.97 -18.97
C VAL A 260 -8.13 8.73 -20.24
N ALA A 261 -7.28 9.68 -20.62
CA ALA A 261 -7.50 10.55 -21.80
C ALA A 261 -8.90 11.19 -21.81
N GLY A 262 -9.40 11.63 -20.64
CA GLY A 262 -10.71 12.25 -20.49
C GLY A 262 -11.90 11.28 -20.38
N ILE A 263 -11.71 9.98 -20.56
CA ILE A 263 -12.78 8.98 -20.50
C ILE A 263 -12.75 8.26 -19.13
N GLU A 264 -13.81 8.44 -18.34
CA GLU A 264 -13.96 7.74 -17.06
C GLU A 264 -14.40 6.29 -17.28
N ASN A 265 -13.76 5.36 -16.56
CA ASN A 265 -14.18 3.97 -16.50
C ASN A 265 -14.73 3.62 -15.09
N PRO A 266 -16.06 3.58 -14.89
CA PRO A 266 -16.67 3.28 -13.60
C PRO A 266 -16.45 1.84 -13.15
N LEU A 267 -16.09 0.91 -14.02
CA LEU A 267 -15.78 -0.48 -13.68
C LEU A 267 -14.51 -0.59 -12.84
N THR A 268 -13.62 0.42 -12.90
CA THR A 268 -12.39 0.49 -12.12
C THR A 268 -12.60 0.94 -10.67
N LYS A 269 -13.83 1.30 -10.30
CA LYS A 269 -14.17 1.66 -8.93
C LYS A 269 -13.92 0.48 -8.00
N GLN A 270 -13.14 0.73 -6.96
CA GLN A 270 -12.79 -0.26 -5.95
C GLN A 270 -13.90 -0.36 -4.90
N PHE A 271 -14.10 -1.56 -4.40
CA PHE A 271 -14.88 -1.90 -3.21
C PHE A 271 -14.27 -3.21 -2.71
N ASN A 272 -13.33 -3.10 -1.81
CA ASN A 272 -12.43 -4.20 -1.51
C ASN A 272 -12.24 -4.34 -0.02
N SER A 273 -12.02 -5.57 0.43
CA SER A 273 -11.70 -5.88 1.82
C SER A 273 -10.65 -6.97 1.92
N ARG A 274 -9.92 -6.96 3.02
CA ARG A 274 -8.86 -7.91 3.35
C ARG A 274 -8.89 -8.21 4.84
N ILE A 275 -8.57 -9.45 5.19
CA ILE A 275 -8.37 -9.88 6.58
C ILE A 275 -6.98 -10.47 6.73
N GLY A 276 -6.41 -10.38 7.91
CA GLY A 276 -5.10 -10.91 8.19
C GLY A 276 -4.81 -11.05 9.67
N GLY A 277 -3.60 -11.46 9.96
CA GLY A 277 -3.09 -11.54 11.32
C GLY A 277 -1.61 -11.21 11.35
N THR A 278 -1.17 -10.63 12.48
CA THR A 278 0.21 -10.23 12.71
C THR A 278 0.70 -10.79 14.03
N GLY A 279 1.95 -11.26 14.07
CA GLY A 279 2.65 -11.63 15.30
C GLY A 279 3.98 -10.89 15.39
N ALA A 280 4.33 -10.38 16.57
CA ALA A 280 5.60 -9.71 16.80
C ALA A 280 6.29 -10.25 18.04
N PHE A 281 7.62 -10.38 17.93
CA PHE A 281 8.47 -11.05 18.92
C PHE A 281 9.73 -10.23 19.15
N ARG A 282 9.98 -9.85 20.39
CA ARG A 282 11.23 -9.20 20.77
C ARG A 282 12.32 -10.26 20.96
N ILE A 283 13.41 -10.15 20.20
CA ILE A 283 14.58 -11.03 20.31
C ILE A 283 15.53 -10.50 21.39
N THR A 284 15.88 -9.20 21.29
CA THR A 284 16.78 -8.53 22.24
C THR A 284 16.15 -7.20 22.69
N ARG A 285 16.87 -6.39 23.44
CA ARG A 285 16.42 -5.03 23.83
C ARG A 285 16.26 -4.12 22.60
N HIS A 286 17.00 -4.40 21.53
CA HIS A 286 17.07 -3.56 20.33
C HIS A 286 16.45 -4.23 19.11
N GLN A 287 16.20 -5.53 19.14
CA GLN A 287 15.76 -6.28 17.94
C GLN A 287 14.43 -6.97 18.15
N SER A 288 13.61 -6.91 17.12
CA SER A 288 12.35 -7.64 17.06
C SER A 288 12.08 -8.21 15.67
N LEU A 289 11.29 -9.27 15.62
CA LEU A 289 10.72 -9.83 14.40
C LEU A 289 9.21 -9.59 14.39
N LYS A 290 8.68 -9.38 13.20
CA LYS A 290 7.24 -9.31 12.93
C LYS A 290 6.94 -10.21 11.75
N PHE A 291 5.91 -11.04 11.85
CA PHE A 291 5.37 -11.85 10.78
C PHE A 291 3.91 -11.51 10.58
N SER A 292 3.48 -11.44 9.34
CA SER A 292 2.07 -11.23 9.03
C SER A 292 1.63 -12.08 7.84
N TYR A 293 0.36 -12.44 7.87
CA TYR A 293 -0.36 -13.07 6.78
C TYR A 293 -1.64 -12.29 6.53
N SER A 294 -2.00 -12.11 5.27
CA SER A 294 -3.30 -11.55 4.92
C SER A 294 -3.81 -12.09 3.59
N ASN A 295 -5.14 -12.05 3.42
CA ASN A 295 -5.81 -12.48 2.19
C ASN A 295 -6.96 -11.52 1.86
N GLY A 296 -7.22 -11.32 0.57
CA GLY A 296 -8.42 -10.62 0.09
C GLY A 296 -9.67 -11.41 0.45
N THR A 297 -10.66 -10.75 1.06
CA THR A 297 -11.96 -11.37 1.38
C THR A 297 -13.01 -11.04 0.33
N TYR A 298 -12.97 -9.82 -0.19
CA TYR A 298 -13.76 -9.41 -1.34
C TYR A 298 -12.97 -8.36 -2.13
N ILE A 299 -12.74 -8.62 -3.40
CA ILE A 299 -12.01 -7.71 -4.29
C ILE A 299 -12.87 -7.49 -5.54
N ARG A 300 -13.47 -6.31 -5.64
CA ARG A 300 -14.22 -5.92 -6.85
C ARG A 300 -13.28 -5.57 -7.99
N PHE A 301 -12.21 -4.81 -7.70
CA PHE A 301 -11.24 -4.38 -8.71
C PHE A 301 -9.85 -4.28 -8.08
N GLY A 302 -8.86 -4.92 -8.71
CA GLY A 302 -7.48 -4.94 -8.26
C GLY A 302 -6.98 -6.32 -7.89
N GLY A 303 -5.89 -6.39 -7.13
CA GLY A 303 -5.25 -7.66 -6.76
C GLY A 303 -5.95 -8.37 -5.60
N ASN A 304 -6.34 -9.61 -5.83
CA ASN A 304 -6.81 -10.54 -4.82
C ASN A 304 -5.68 -11.49 -4.45
N TYR A 305 -4.78 -11.02 -3.61
CA TYR A 305 -3.57 -11.73 -3.24
C TYR A 305 -3.62 -12.28 -1.82
N GLN A 306 -3.01 -13.45 -1.65
CA GLN A 306 -2.43 -13.84 -0.37
C GLN A 306 -1.10 -13.10 -0.20
N ASN A 307 -0.84 -12.65 1.02
CA ASN A 307 0.42 -12.03 1.38
C ASN A 307 1.01 -12.70 2.61
N VAL A 308 2.28 -13.05 2.53
CA VAL A 308 3.11 -13.48 3.66
C VAL A 308 4.24 -12.48 3.79
N SER A 309 4.46 -11.94 4.98
CA SER A 309 5.59 -11.03 5.21
C SER A 309 6.34 -11.31 6.51
N GLY A 310 7.63 -11.05 6.46
CA GLY A 310 8.55 -11.07 7.58
C GLY A 310 9.31 -9.77 7.68
N ALA A 311 9.43 -9.21 8.89
CA ALA A 311 10.19 -8.00 9.12
C ALA A 311 11.15 -8.18 10.29
N TRP A 312 12.37 -7.69 10.12
CA TRP A 312 13.35 -7.52 11.17
C TRP A 312 13.52 -6.03 11.45
N GLN A 313 13.46 -5.67 12.72
CA GLN A 313 13.60 -4.29 13.16
C GLN A 313 14.74 -4.18 14.18
N TYR A 314 15.60 -3.17 13.98
CA TYR A 314 16.56 -2.70 14.95
C TYR A 314 16.15 -1.32 15.48
N SER A 315 16.10 -1.15 16.81
CA SER A 315 15.64 0.09 17.44
C SER A 315 16.60 0.56 18.52
N TRP A 316 16.76 1.88 18.64
CA TRP A 316 17.61 2.52 19.63
C TRP A 316 17.05 3.87 20.09
N LEU A 317 17.51 4.34 21.22
CA LEU A 317 17.25 5.69 21.69
C LEU A 317 18.39 6.60 21.25
N GLY A 318 18.05 7.73 20.64
CA GLY A 318 19.01 8.81 20.39
C GLY A 318 19.47 9.43 21.70
N ARG A 319 20.63 10.09 21.69
CA ARG A 319 21.08 10.86 22.84
C ARG A 319 20.19 12.09 23.00
N PRO A 320 19.69 12.40 24.22
CA PRO A 320 19.10 13.70 24.47
C PRO A 320 20.17 14.78 24.22
N LYS A 321 19.76 15.85 23.55
CA LYS A 321 20.61 17.03 23.42
C LYS A 321 20.66 17.81 24.73
#